data_70a4c87594958836aec65753698ae1f5
#
_entry.id   70a4c87594958836aec65753698ae1f5
#
_cell.length_a   1.000
_cell.length_b   1.000
_cell.length_c   1.000
_cell.angle_alpha   90.00
_cell.angle_beta   90.00
_cell.angle_gamma   90.00
#
_symmetry.space_group_name_H-M   'P 1'
#
loop_
_entity.id
_entity.type
_entity.pdbx_description
1 polymer ?
#
loop_
_entity_poly.entity_id
_entity_poly.type
_entity_poly.pdbx_seq_one_letter_code
_entity_poly.pdbx_strand_id
1 'polypeptide(L)'
;MKMMKYLVALLLAALSFQLWAGETPDDSDALRGVTTGKVVFDINMKQPKKLTLYLAVIKQTVEDLKRQQVKPDVILAFRGLSVLLISKDREQMELTDFDHLDKVAAQLAELQEMGVRMEACSVATRLFKVDNGSLLDGIKPVGNTFVSLTGYNAQGYASIPIY
;
A
#
# COMPACT_ATOMS: atom_id res chain seq x y z
N MET A 1 20.83 2.23 54.14
CA MET A 1 21.92 2.14 53.17
C MET A 1 21.79 0.90 52.23
N LYS A 2 21.37 -0.29 52.65
CA LYS A 2 21.25 -1.45 51.76
C LYS A 2 20.09 -1.32 50.75
N MET A 3 18.92 -0.81 51.15
CA MET A 3 17.76 -0.63 50.26
C MET A 3 18.02 0.38 49.10
N MET A 4 18.78 1.45 49.38
CA MET A 4 19.13 2.47 48.40
C MET A 4 20.05 1.91 47.27
N LYS A 5 20.92 0.94 47.60
CA LYS A 5 21.77 0.25 46.61
C LYS A 5 20.97 -0.64 45.66
N TYR A 6 19.89 -1.29 46.11
CA TYR A 6 19.02 -2.09 45.28
C TYR A 6 18.12 -1.25 44.38
N LEU A 7 17.67 -0.07 44.82
CA LEU A 7 16.91 0.86 44.01
C LEU A 7 17.74 1.43 42.85
N VAL A 8 19.02 1.79 43.11
CA VAL A 8 19.92 2.25 42.04
C VAL A 8 20.28 1.16 41.06
N ALA A 9 20.45 -0.10 41.51
CA ALA A 9 20.71 -1.23 40.61
C ALA A 9 19.48 -1.57 39.71
N LEU A 10 18.26 -1.45 40.25
CA LEU A 10 17.02 -1.62 39.48
C LEU A 10 16.80 -0.52 38.43
N LEU A 11 17.14 0.72 38.77
CA LEU A 11 17.09 1.85 37.81
C LEU A 11 18.12 1.69 36.69
N LEU A 12 19.33 1.24 36.97
CA LEU A 12 20.36 0.98 35.96
C LEU A 12 20.02 -0.20 35.07
N ALA A 13 19.36 -1.25 35.59
CA ALA A 13 18.87 -2.39 34.79
C ALA A 13 17.71 -2.00 33.87
N ALA A 14 16.84 -1.07 34.27
CA ALA A 14 15.75 -0.57 33.43
C ALA A 14 16.25 0.31 32.28
N LEU A 15 17.34 1.04 32.44
CA LEU A 15 17.96 1.82 31.37
C LEU A 15 18.67 0.95 30.32
N SER A 16 19.13 -0.24 30.68
CA SER A 16 19.83 -1.14 29.75
C SER A 16 18.89 -1.87 28.78
N PHE A 17 17.59 -1.92 29.04
CA PHE A 17 16.61 -2.58 28.15
C PHE A 17 16.17 -1.69 26.95
N GLN A 18 16.48 -0.40 26.96
CA GLN A 18 16.10 0.52 25.85
C GLN A 18 17.11 0.54 24.69
N LEU A 19 18.24 -0.16 24.78
CA LEU A 19 19.32 -0.12 23.79
C LEU A 19 19.25 -1.18 22.69
N TRP A 20 18.16 -1.94 22.58
CA TRP A 20 18.03 -3.01 21.59
C TRP A 20 16.83 -2.85 20.62
N ALA A 21 16.21 -1.70 20.57
CA ALA A 21 15.42 -1.34 19.40
C ALA A 21 16.42 -0.99 18.28
N GLY A 22 16.84 -1.99 17.52
CA GLY A 22 17.70 -1.76 16.35
C GLY A 22 17.08 -0.64 15.51
N GLU A 23 17.89 0.34 15.14
CA GLU A 23 17.48 1.44 14.29
C GLU A 23 16.86 0.87 13.00
N THR A 24 15.61 1.19 12.73
CA THR A 24 14.99 0.78 11.47
C THR A 24 15.78 1.41 10.33
N PRO A 25 16.29 0.63 9.36
CA PRO A 25 17.02 1.18 8.22
C PRO A 25 16.24 2.31 7.57
N ASP A 26 16.92 3.32 7.07
CA ASP A 26 16.33 4.45 6.37
C ASP A 26 16.76 4.48 4.89
N ASP A 27 16.12 5.35 4.12
CA ASP A 27 16.39 5.57 2.71
C ASP A 27 16.92 6.99 2.46
N SER A 28 17.60 7.57 3.44
CA SER A 28 17.99 9.00 3.49
C SER A 28 18.80 9.42 2.26
N ASP A 29 19.66 8.55 1.73
CA ASP A 29 20.43 8.85 0.51
C ASP A 29 19.53 8.96 -0.73
N ALA A 30 18.56 8.07 -0.87
CA ALA A 30 17.61 8.08 -1.99
C ALA A 30 16.62 9.26 -1.87
N LEU A 31 16.28 9.66 -0.65
CA LEU A 31 15.32 10.72 -0.35
C LEU A 31 15.93 12.11 -0.22
N ARG A 32 17.23 12.26 -0.48
CA ARG A 32 17.93 13.56 -0.34
C ARG A 32 17.27 14.65 -1.20
N GLY A 33 16.71 15.68 -0.55
CA GLY A 33 16.04 16.80 -1.20
C GLY A 33 14.62 16.50 -1.69
N VAL A 34 14.10 15.29 -1.42
CA VAL A 34 12.72 14.91 -1.77
C VAL A 34 11.78 15.34 -0.65
N THR A 35 10.82 16.20 -0.96
CA THR A 35 9.78 16.64 -0.02
C THR A 35 8.46 15.91 -0.21
N THR A 36 8.22 15.36 -1.42
CA THR A 36 7.01 14.62 -1.76
C THR A 36 7.39 13.37 -2.54
N GLY A 37 7.04 12.20 -2.01
CA GLY A 37 7.23 10.90 -2.65
C GLY A 37 6.05 10.58 -3.55
N LYS A 38 6.18 10.88 -4.86
CA LYS A 38 5.15 10.62 -5.87
C LYS A 38 5.36 9.23 -6.48
N VAL A 39 4.42 8.33 -6.25
CA VAL A 39 4.50 6.97 -6.80
C VAL A 39 3.14 6.49 -7.29
N VAL A 40 3.14 5.82 -8.43
CA VAL A 40 2.00 5.04 -8.93
C VAL A 40 2.41 3.56 -8.99
N PHE A 41 1.67 2.72 -8.26
CA PHE A 41 1.80 1.27 -8.33
C PHE A 41 0.92 0.76 -9.47
N ASP A 42 1.56 0.22 -10.52
CA ASP A 42 0.89 -0.38 -11.68
C ASP A 42 0.58 -1.85 -11.39
N ILE A 43 -0.67 -2.12 -10.98
CA ILE A 43 -1.08 -3.44 -10.47
C ILE A 43 -1.76 -4.25 -11.58
N ASN A 44 -1.13 -5.37 -11.94
CA ASN A 44 -1.64 -6.30 -12.94
C ASN A 44 -1.37 -7.75 -12.52
N MET A 45 -2.24 -8.30 -11.68
CA MET A 45 -2.13 -9.68 -11.20
C MET A 45 -3.50 -10.32 -11.03
N LYS A 46 -3.52 -11.66 -10.90
CA LYS A 46 -4.75 -12.43 -10.70
C LYS A 46 -4.87 -13.04 -9.28
N GLN A 47 -3.78 -13.13 -8.54
CA GLN A 47 -3.74 -13.86 -7.27
C GLN A 47 -4.07 -12.93 -6.08
N PRO A 48 -5.22 -13.11 -5.39
CA PRO A 48 -5.59 -12.24 -4.27
C PRO A 48 -4.63 -12.39 -3.08
N LYS A 49 -4.15 -13.61 -2.79
CA LYS A 49 -3.14 -13.83 -1.74
C LYS A 49 -1.85 -13.05 -2.00
N LYS A 50 -1.38 -13.01 -3.23
CA LYS A 50 -0.18 -12.22 -3.59
C LYS A 50 -0.46 -10.73 -3.47
N LEU A 51 -1.65 -10.28 -3.86
CA LEU A 51 -2.04 -8.88 -3.71
C LEU A 51 -2.04 -8.44 -2.25
N THR A 52 -2.54 -9.26 -1.30
CA THR A 52 -2.51 -8.90 0.13
C THR A 52 -1.10 -8.65 0.65
N LEU A 53 -0.10 -9.39 0.17
CA LEU A 53 1.31 -9.16 0.53
C LEU A 53 1.82 -7.82 0.00
N TYR A 54 1.54 -7.51 -1.26
CA TYR A 54 1.96 -6.22 -1.84
C TYR A 54 1.24 -5.03 -1.22
N LEU A 55 -0.06 -5.15 -0.89
CA LEU A 55 -0.78 -4.08 -0.19
C LEU A 55 -0.18 -3.79 1.19
N ALA A 56 0.30 -4.81 1.90
CA ALA A 56 1.01 -4.63 3.16
C ALA A 56 2.35 -3.88 2.95
N VAL A 57 3.11 -4.22 1.90
CA VAL A 57 4.36 -3.50 1.55
C VAL A 57 4.07 -2.06 1.11
N ILE A 58 2.99 -1.83 0.37
CA ILE A 58 2.58 -0.48 -0.05
C ILE A 58 2.19 0.36 1.18
N LYS A 59 1.44 -0.23 2.14
CA LYS A 59 1.15 0.43 3.41
C LYS A 59 2.43 0.82 4.14
N GLN A 60 3.36 -0.12 4.29
CA GLN A 60 4.67 0.14 4.88
C GLN A 60 5.42 1.27 4.15
N THR A 61 5.36 1.30 2.80
CA THR A 61 5.97 2.38 2.00
C THR A 61 5.39 3.76 2.36
N VAL A 62 4.07 3.86 2.54
CA VAL A 62 3.41 5.11 2.94
C VAL A 62 3.87 5.53 4.35
N GLU A 63 3.96 4.58 5.28
CA GLU A 63 4.43 4.81 6.66
C GLU A 63 5.90 5.23 6.69
N ASP A 64 6.76 4.56 5.92
CA ASP A 64 8.19 4.85 5.85
C ASP A 64 8.49 6.21 5.22
N LEU A 65 7.76 6.62 4.18
CA LEU A 65 7.85 7.98 3.65
C LEU A 65 7.50 9.01 4.73
N LYS A 66 6.39 8.81 5.46
CA LYS A 66 5.99 9.71 6.55
C LYS A 66 7.04 9.75 7.67
N ARG A 67 7.55 8.59 8.09
CA ARG A 67 8.60 8.48 9.13
C ARG A 67 9.85 9.25 8.74
N GLN A 68 10.22 9.25 7.46
CA GLN A 68 11.37 9.96 6.90
C GLN A 68 11.04 11.40 6.46
N GLN A 69 9.90 11.95 6.91
CA GLN A 69 9.47 13.33 6.67
C GLN A 69 9.22 13.68 5.19
N VAL A 70 8.94 12.67 4.38
CA VAL A 70 8.53 12.84 2.98
C VAL A 70 7.01 12.68 2.89
N LYS A 71 6.31 13.67 2.32
CA LYS A 71 4.87 13.60 2.10
C LYS A 71 4.55 12.52 1.06
N PRO A 72 3.81 11.45 1.38
CA PRO A 72 3.42 10.47 0.38
C PRO A 72 2.34 11.03 -0.55
N ASP A 73 2.49 10.79 -1.83
CA ASP A 73 1.48 11.01 -2.87
C ASP A 73 1.41 9.73 -3.72
N VAL A 74 0.55 8.81 -3.28
CA VAL A 74 0.54 7.42 -3.71
C VAL A 74 -0.75 7.10 -4.46
N ILE A 75 -0.60 6.37 -5.56
CA ILE A 75 -1.71 5.93 -6.41
C ILE A 75 -1.59 4.43 -6.63
N LEU A 76 -2.72 3.71 -6.55
CA LEU A 76 -2.86 2.33 -7.00
C LEU A 76 -3.66 2.33 -8.30
N ALA A 77 -3.04 1.84 -9.37
CA ALA A 77 -3.65 1.76 -10.70
C ALA A 77 -3.90 0.29 -11.05
N PHE A 78 -5.15 -0.16 -10.90
CA PHE A 78 -5.56 -1.53 -11.17
C PHE A 78 -5.89 -1.70 -12.66
N ARG A 79 -5.24 -2.69 -13.31
CA ARG A 79 -5.50 -3.03 -14.72
C ARG A 79 -5.43 -4.54 -14.96
N GLY A 80 -5.78 -4.97 -16.17
CA GLY A 80 -5.79 -6.39 -16.50
C GLY A 80 -6.68 -7.18 -15.53
N LEU A 81 -6.26 -8.38 -15.15
CA LEU A 81 -7.03 -9.28 -14.29
C LEU A 81 -7.17 -8.77 -12.84
N SER A 82 -6.38 -7.78 -12.42
CA SER A 82 -6.51 -7.26 -11.06
C SER A 82 -7.85 -6.55 -10.81
N VAL A 83 -8.60 -6.16 -11.86
CA VAL A 83 -9.93 -5.57 -11.70
C VAL A 83 -10.94 -6.56 -11.08
N LEU A 84 -10.73 -7.87 -11.25
CA LEU A 84 -11.53 -8.90 -10.60
C LEU A 84 -11.32 -8.92 -9.07
N LEU A 85 -10.12 -8.57 -8.60
CA LEU A 85 -9.75 -8.62 -7.20
C LEU A 85 -10.31 -7.44 -6.38
N ILE A 86 -10.81 -6.42 -7.07
CA ILE A 86 -11.31 -5.18 -6.50
C ILE A 86 -12.79 -4.96 -6.78
N SER A 87 -13.51 -6.02 -7.17
CA SER A 87 -14.96 -6.04 -7.38
C SER A 87 -15.68 -6.62 -6.16
N LYS A 88 -16.87 -6.07 -5.85
CA LYS A 88 -17.82 -6.66 -4.90
C LYS A 88 -18.47 -7.91 -5.48
N ASP A 89 -18.54 -8.00 -6.83
CA ASP A 89 -18.98 -9.19 -7.53
C ASP A 89 -17.82 -10.21 -7.59
N ARG A 90 -18.09 -11.43 -7.13
CA ARG A 90 -17.10 -12.52 -6.99
C ARG A 90 -17.42 -13.74 -7.84
N GLU A 91 -18.39 -13.65 -8.76
CA GLU A 91 -18.82 -14.79 -9.58
C GLU A 91 -17.68 -15.44 -10.39
N GLN A 92 -16.67 -14.65 -10.76
CA GLN A 92 -15.50 -15.12 -11.52
C GLN A 92 -14.33 -15.55 -10.65
N MET A 93 -14.49 -15.60 -9.32
CA MET A 93 -13.45 -15.95 -8.36
C MET A 93 -13.73 -17.31 -7.72
N GLU A 94 -12.67 -18.04 -7.39
CA GLU A 94 -12.78 -19.31 -6.66
C GLU A 94 -13.20 -19.07 -5.20
N LEU A 95 -14.04 -19.95 -4.65
CA LEU A 95 -14.47 -19.85 -3.25
C LEU A 95 -13.29 -19.83 -2.26
N THR A 96 -12.21 -20.55 -2.60
CA THR A 96 -10.97 -20.58 -1.81
C THR A 96 -10.22 -19.26 -1.73
N ASP A 97 -10.54 -18.32 -2.62
CA ASP A 97 -9.93 -16.99 -2.68
C ASP A 97 -10.68 -15.95 -1.82
N PHE A 98 -11.90 -16.25 -1.35
CA PHE A 98 -12.79 -15.27 -0.72
C PHE A 98 -12.19 -14.64 0.53
N ASP A 99 -11.54 -15.42 1.40
CA ASP A 99 -10.87 -14.90 2.59
C ASP A 99 -9.75 -13.90 2.23
N HIS A 100 -9.08 -14.13 1.10
CA HIS A 100 -8.05 -13.21 0.62
C HIS A 100 -8.67 -11.97 -0.03
N LEU A 101 -9.81 -12.09 -0.70
CA LEU A 101 -10.55 -10.94 -1.25
C LEU A 101 -11.08 -10.04 -0.14
N ASP A 102 -11.57 -10.62 0.96
CA ASP A 102 -11.99 -9.84 2.15
C ASP A 102 -10.81 -9.06 2.75
N LYS A 103 -9.63 -9.69 2.83
CA LYS A 103 -8.39 -9.01 3.27
C LYS A 103 -7.97 -7.91 2.31
N VAL A 104 -8.05 -8.14 0.99
CA VAL A 104 -7.79 -7.10 -0.02
C VAL A 104 -8.71 -5.91 0.20
N ALA A 105 -10.02 -6.13 0.35
CA ALA A 105 -10.99 -5.07 0.57
C ALA A 105 -10.68 -4.25 1.85
N ALA A 106 -10.36 -4.94 2.95
CA ALA A 106 -9.99 -4.28 4.21
C ALA A 106 -8.70 -3.45 4.09
N GLN A 107 -7.66 -4.00 3.45
CA GLN A 107 -6.39 -3.29 3.25
C GLN A 107 -6.54 -2.07 2.32
N LEU A 108 -7.39 -2.17 1.29
CA LEU A 108 -7.66 -1.03 0.40
C LEU A 108 -8.41 0.07 1.12
N ALA A 109 -9.40 -0.27 1.97
CA ALA A 109 -10.09 0.72 2.82
C ALA A 109 -9.10 1.43 3.76
N GLU A 110 -8.20 0.70 4.41
CA GLU A 110 -7.16 1.28 5.27
C GLU A 110 -6.22 2.22 4.48
N LEU A 111 -5.76 1.81 3.30
CA LEU A 111 -4.92 2.64 2.44
C LEU A 111 -5.65 3.91 1.98
N GLN A 112 -6.96 3.82 1.73
CA GLN A 112 -7.78 4.99 1.41
C GLN A 112 -7.82 6.00 2.57
N GLU A 113 -7.99 5.53 3.81
CA GLU A 113 -7.93 6.37 5.01
C GLU A 113 -6.55 7.05 5.19
N MET A 114 -5.49 6.38 4.74
CA MET A 114 -4.14 6.95 4.73
C MET A 114 -3.91 8.00 3.62
N GLY A 115 -4.90 8.22 2.72
CA GLY A 115 -4.85 9.18 1.64
C GLY A 115 -4.34 8.62 0.31
N VAL A 116 -4.23 7.29 0.18
CA VAL A 116 -3.86 6.64 -1.09
C VAL A 116 -5.03 6.72 -2.06
N ARG A 117 -4.78 7.21 -3.26
CA ARG A 117 -5.76 7.27 -4.35
C ARG A 117 -5.77 5.95 -5.13
N MET A 118 -6.96 5.53 -5.58
CA MET A 118 -7.11 4.26 -6.28
C MET A 118 -7.93 4.43 -7.53
N GLU A 119 -7.49 3.79 -8.61
CA GLU A 119 -8.20 3.81 -9.88
C GLU A 119 -8.23 2.43 -10.55
N ALA A 120 -9.30 2.17 -11.30
CA ALA A 120 -9.50 0.94 -12.07
C ALA A 120 -9.66 1.25 -13.56
N CYS A 121 -9.00 0.48 -14.40
CA CYS A 121 -9.02 0.59 -15.85
C CYS A 121 -10.37 0.16 -16.42
N SER A 122 -11.16 1.07 -17.00
CA SER A 122 -12.45 0.74 -17.64
C SER A 122 -12.28 -0.08 -18.93
N VAL A 123 -11.11 -0.07 -19.55
CA VAL A 123 -10.81 -1.03 -20.62
C VAL A 123 -10.74 -2.45 -20.05
N ALA A 124 -10.09 -2.64 -18.90
CA ALA A 124 -9.97 -3.94 -18.27
C ALA A 124 -11.31 -4.41 -17.68
N THR A 125 -12.06 -3.54 -16.98
CA THR A 125 -13.37 -3.92 -16.42
C THR A 125 -14.32 -4.39 -17.52
N ARG A 126 -14.37 -3.68 -18.66
CA ARG A 126 -15.17 -4.10 -19.82
C ARG A 126 -14.67 -5.43 -20.40
N LEU A 127 -13.36 -5.62 -20.52
CA LEU A 127 -12.79 -6.83 -21.11
C LEU A 127 -13.06 -8.07 -20.24
N PHE A 128 -13.00 -7.92 -18.92
CA PHE A 128 -13.23 -8.97 -17.95
C PHE A 128 -14.65 -8.98 -17.38
N LYS A 129 -15.58 -8.23 -17.99
CA LYS A 129 -17.01 -8.19 -17.65
C LYS A 129 -17.26 -7.82 -16.18
N VAL A 130 -16.45 -6.93 -15.62
CA VAL A 130 -16.66 -6.33 -14.30
C VAL A 130 -17.49 -5.05 -14.48
N ASP A 131 -18.60 -4.92 -13.76
CA ASP A 131 -19.35 -3.67 -13.72
C ASP A 131 -18.56 -2.62 -12.92
N ASN A 132 -18.36 -1.43 -13.47
CA ASN A 132 -17.73 -0.33 -12.74
C ASN A 132 -18.51 0.06 -11.46
N GLY A 133 -19.82 -0.18 -11.42
CA GLY A 133 -20.65 0.03 -10.24
C GLY A 133 -20.43 -1.01 -9.14
N SER A 134 -19.83 -2.17 -9.47
CA SER A 134 -19.47 -3.20 -8.50
C SER A 134 -18.08 -3.03 -7.89
N LEU A 135 -17.29 -2.03 -8.29
CA LEU A 135 -15.99 -1.78 -7.69
C LEU A 135 -16.10 -1.50 -6.19
N LEU A 136 -15.07 -1.86 -5.45
CA LEU A 136 -14.96 -1.52 -4.02
C LEU A 136 -14.98 0.00 -3.83
N ASP A 137 -15.50 0.44 -2.68
CA ASP A 137 -15.67 1.85 -2.38
C ASP A 137 -14.30 2.57 -2.41
N GLY A 138 -14.29 3.82 -2.90
CA GLY A 138 -13.07 4.62 -3.04
C GLY A 138 -12.24 4.34 -4.28
N ILE A 139 -12.55 3.33 -5.06
CA ILE A 139 -11.86 3.04 -6.33
C ILE A 139 -12.58 3.75 -7.48
N LYS A 140 -11.86 4.68 -8.13
CA LYS A 140 -12.39 5.46 -9.24
C LYS A 140 -12.19 4.72 -10.57
N PRO A 141 -13.24 4.45 -11.37
CA PRO A 141 -13.05 3.97 -12.73
C PRO A 141 -12.45 5.09 -13.59
N VAL A 142 -11.41 4.75 -14.36
CA VAL A 142 -10.75 5.63 -15.32
C VAL A 142 -10.82 5.03 -16.71
N GLY A 143 -10.78 5.86 -17.76
CA GLY A 143 -10.97 5.39 -19.12
C GLY A 143 -9.96 4.33 -19.54
N ASN A 144 -8.67 4.60 -19.34
CA ASN A 144 -7.58 3.71 -19.70
C ASN A 144 -6.38 3.96 -18.77
N THR A 145 -5.97 2.96 -17.99
CA THR A 145 -4.84 3.07 -17.07
C THR A 145 -3.52 3.38 -17.77
N PHE A 146 -3.31 2.98 -19.03
CA PHE A 146 -2.11 3.40 -19.77
C PHE A 146 -2.05 4.91 -19.98
N VAL A 147 -3.19 5.56 -20.21
CA VAL A 147 -3.27 7.02 -20.27
C VAL A 147 -3.01 7.63 -18.90
N SER A 148 -3.59 7.06 -17.82
CA SER A 148 -3.33 7.50 -16.45
C SER A 148 -1.84 7.42 -16.12
N LEU A 149 -1.19 6.26 -16.36
CA LEU A 149 0.24 6.06 -16.12
C LEU A 149 1.11 7.04 -16.92
N THR A 150 0.77 7.29 -18.18
CA THR A 150 1.46 8.29 -19.00
C THR A 150 1.36 9.69 -18.37
N GLY A 151 0.15 10.05 -17.94
CA GLY A 151 -0.09 11.36 -17.30
C GLY A 151 0.63 11.50 -15.95
N TYR A 152 0.62 10.46 -15.12
CA TYR A 152 1.33 10.46 -13.82
C TYR A 152 2.84 10.54 -14.01
N ASN A 153 3.41 9.76 -14.94
CA ASN A 153 4.84 9.84 -15.25
C ASN A 153 5.24 11.26 -15.72
N ALA A 154 4.42 11.89 -16.57
CA ALA A 154 4.66 13.28 -17.00
C ALA A 154 4.57 14.29 -15.85
N GLN A 155 3.84 13.96 -14.76
CA GLN A 155 3.75 14.76 -13.53
C GLN A 155 4.85 14.42 -12.51
N GLY A 156 5.81 13.55 -12.87
CA GLY A 156 6.94 13.17 -12.03
C GLY A 156 6.67 12.05 -11.04
N TYR A 157 5.64 11.22 -11.26
CA TYR A 157 5.44 10.01 -10.46
C TYR A 157 6.38 8.90 -10.95
N ALA A 158 7.03 8.22 -10.01
CA ALA A 158 7.71 6.96 -10.27
C ALA A 158 6.66 5.85 -10.48
N SER A 159 6.79 5.05 -11.53
CA SER A 159 5.94 3.88 -11.75
C SER A 159 6.62 2.63 -11.19
N ILE A 160 5.94 1.93 -10.27
CA ILE A 160 6.40 0.65 -9.70
C ILE A 160 5.43 -0.44 -10.15
N PRO A 161 5.87 -1.37 -11.02
CA PRO A 161 5.02 -2.44 -11.49
C PRO A 161 4.85 -3.54 -10.42
N ILE A 162 3.62 -4.08 -10.31
CA ILE A 162 3.21 -5.16 -9.41
C ILE A 162 2.53 -6.25 -10.25
N TYR A 163 3.21 -7.41 -10.44
CA TYR A 163 2.75 -8.53 -11.28
C TYR A 163 2.63 -9.85 -10.53
#